data_1607952c90770cd3c122832041bb0fd6
#
_entry.id   1607952c90770cd3c122832041bb0fd6
#
_cell.length_a   1.000
_cell.length_b   1.000
_cell.length_c   1.000
_cell.angle_alpha   90.00
_cell.angle_beta   90.00
_cell.angle_gamma   90.00
#
_symmetry.space_group_name_H-M   'P 1'
#
loop_
_entity.id
_entity.type
_entity.pdbx_description
1 polymer ?
#
loop_
_entity_poly.entity_id
_entity_poly.type
_entity_poly.pdbx_seq_one_letter_code
_entity_poly.pdbx_strand_id
1 'polypeptide(L)'
;MRYLPLIWANLMRRKVRTIFTLLSVFIAFMLFAVLGAVDQAFTGGVNLADANRLVVTNKIGLINSMPINYSDRIATVPGVGAITWQEWVGAYFQDPRQPITGFGVDEDSFLNVHDDMQVPPDQAQAWVKDRQGVLIGETVAKHYGWKVGDHFPLRSNIWRDKQGNSTWDVTVDGIYHGGPGDELLMHYKYLDDTRAFRNNQVGMFMLKIASPEKGAAISEQIDQMFANSDAETKTSTEKAFVQGFAAMLGNIGKIVTGIVSAVLFSMLLVIANTMAQSIRERTSELAVLKALGFSRRGVGFMVLAESLLVTALGGMLGLLLGAGMAGGIGSKLPFVQDFHTPPPTMAFGILLMITLGLLAGLLPAIQAMRLQVATALRRA
;
A
#
# COMPACT_ATOMS: atom_id res chain seq x y z
N MET A 1 7.08 -12.03 38.60
CA MET A 1 7.34 -10.58 38.77
C MET A 1 8.56 -10.20 39.62
N ARG A 2 9.26 -11.13 40.26
CA ARG A 2 10.43 -10.83 41.16
C ARG A 2 11.69 -10.29 40.43
N TYR A 3 11.84 -10.47 39.11
CA TYR A 3 13.06 -10.11 38.39
C TYR A 3 12.98 -8.78 37.64
N LEU A 4 11.78 -8.20 37.44
CA LEU A 4 11.59 -6.95 36.69
C LEU A 4 12.39 -5.74 37.23
N PRO A 5 12.42 -5.50 38.57
CA PRO A 5 13.22 -4.39 39.10
C PRO A 5 14.73 -4.57 38.85
N LEU A 6 15.22 -5.80 38.90
CA LEU A 6 16.62 -6.13 38.65
C LEU A 6 16.97 -5.89 37.17
N ILE A 7 16.09 -6.30 36.23
CA ILE A 7 16.29 -6.10 34.80
C ILE A 7 16.30 -4.60 34.48
N TRP A 8 15.35 -3.85 35.05
CA TRP A 8 15.26 -2.39 34.88
C TRP A 8 16.49 -1.66 35.39
N ALA A 9 16.92 -1.97 36.61
CA ALA A 9 18.13 -1.41 37.22
C ALA A 9 19.37 -1.70 36.37
N ASN A 10 19.44 -2.90 35.78
CA ASN A 10 20.53 -3.28 34.88
C ASN A 10 20.56 -2.47 33.60
N LEU A 11 19.39 -2.26 32.96
CA LEU A 11 19.28 -1.42 31.75
C LEU A 11 19.65 0.02 32.01
N MET A 12 19.28 0.57 33.19
CA MET A 12 19.57 1.97 33.56
C MET A 12 21.01 2.23 33.98
N ARG A 13 21.81 1.21 34.23
CA ARG A 13 23.18 1.35 34.69
C ARG A 13 24.13 1.90 33.62
N ARG A 14 23.91 1.57 32.33
CA ARG A 14 24.64 2.11 31.18
C ARG A 14 23.71 2.78 30.20
N LYS A 15 23.19 3.93 30.59
CA LYS A 15 22.17 4.70 29.89
C LYS A 15 22.47 4.90 28.41
N VAL A 16 23.71 5.32 28.09
CA VAL A 16 24.12 5.60 26.71
C VAL A 16 23.93 4.37 25.79
N ARG A 17 24.45 3.22 26.19
CA ARG A 17 24.31 1.98 25.43
C ARG A 17 22.85 1.55 25.26
N THR A 18 22.09 1.57 26.35
CA THR A 18 20.67 1.20 26.35
C THR A 18 19.87 2.13 25.44
N ILE A 19 20.12 3.44 25.51
CA ILE A 19 19.45 4.41 24.64
C ILE A 19 19.78 4.14 23.17
N PHE A 20 21.05 3.94 22.80
CA PHE A 20 21.42 3.65 21.40
C PHE A 20 20.85 2.33 20.91
N THR A 21 20.80 1.30 21.75
CA THR A 21 20.17 0.02 21.37
C THR A 21 18.66 0.18 21.21
N LEU A 22 17.98 0.87 22.13
CA LEU A 22 16.54 1.18 22.01
C LEU A 22 16.24 2.02 20.78
N LEU A 23 17.07 3.02 20.47
CA LEU A 23 16.93 3.88 19.30
C LEU A 23 17.11 3.08 17.99
N SER A 24 18.09 2.18 17.96
CA SER A 24 18.29 1.30 16.78
C SER A 24 17.10 0.38 16.54
N VAL A 25 16.56 -0.22 17.61
CA VAL A 25 15.35 -1.05 17.54
C VAL A 25 14.14 -0.21 17.11
N PHE A 26 13.99 0.95 17.71
CA PHE A 26 12.92 1.91 17.39
C PHE A 26 12.93 2.28 15.90
N ILE A 27 14.08 2.70 15.36
CA ILE A 27 14.21 3.08 13.94
C ILE A 27 13.91 1.89 13.03
N ALA A 28 14.38 0.69 13.35
CA ALA A 28 14.15 -0.51 12.56
C ALA A 28 12.66 -0.86 12.46
N PHE A 29 11.93 -0.83 13.59
CA PHE A 29 10.49 -1.12 13.60
C PHE A 29 9.64 0.03 13.07
N MET A 30 10.08 1.26 13.23
CA MET A 30 9.46 2.42 12.58
C MET A 30 9.56 2.29 11.05
N LEU A 31 10.74 1.98 10.53
CA LEU A 31 10.95 1.74 9.10
C LEU A 31 10.12 0.55 8.60
N PHE A 32 10.06 -0.55 9.38
CA PHE A 32 9.20 -1.70 9.07
C PHE A 32 7.74 -1.29 8.89
N ALA A 33 7.19 -0.48 9.81
CA ALA A 33 5.80 -0.02 9.75
C ALA A 33 5.56 0.87 8.52
N VAL A 34 6.45 1.83 8.25
CA VAL A 34 6.34 2.72 7.08
C VAL A 34 6.47 1.95 5.77
N LEU A 35 7.43 1.02 5.67
CA LEU A 35 7.57 0.18 4.48
C LEU A 35 6.38 -0.76 4.28
N GLY A 36 5.76 -1.22 5.36
CA GLY A 36 4.50 -1.95 5.29
C GLY A 36 3.33 -1.12 4.74
N ALA A 37 3.30 0.18 5.05
CA ALA A 37 2.33 1.10 4.45
C ALA A 37 2.62 1.36 2.96
N VAL A 38 3.90 1.45 2.58
CA VAL A 38 4.29 1.52 1.15
C VAL A 38 3.83 0.27 0.40
N ASP A 39 4.07 -0.91 0.94
CA ASP A 39 3.63 -2.17 0.32
C ASP A 39 2.10 -2.21 0.17
N GLN A 40 1.36 -1.79 1.21
CA GLN A 40 -0.10 -1.68 1.17
C GLN A 40 -0.58 -0.72 0.08
N ALA A 41 0.03 0.43 -0.07
CA ALA A 41 -0.33 1.42 -1.08
C ALA A 41 -0.23 0.86 -2.52
N PHE A 42 0.75 -0.02 -2.76
CA PHE A 42 0.93 -0.66 -4.07
C PHE A 42 0.11 -1.95 -4.28
N THR A 43 -0.29 -2.61 -3.20
CA THR A 43 -1.03 -3.89 -3.27
C THR A 43 -2.51 -3.74 -2.92
N GLY A 44 -2.89 -2.64 -2.29
CA GLY A 44 -4.27 -2.39 -1.81
C GLY A 44 -5.31 -2.44 -2.93
N GLY A 45 -5.01 -1.84 -4.07
CA GLY A 45 -5.90 -1.85 -5.24
C GLY A 45 -6.23 -3.25 -5.78
N VAL A 46 -5.32 -4.22 -5.60
CA VAL A 46 -5.56 -5.62 -6.01
C VAL A 46 -6.70 -6.27 -5.24
N ASN A 47 -6.94 -5.83 -4.00
CA ASN A 47 -8.01 -6.38 -3.15
C ASN A 47 -9.38 -5.77 -3.46
N LEU A 48 -9.42 -4.62 -4.14
CA LEU A 48 -10.65 -3.95 -4.58
C LEU A 48 -11.11 -4.45 -5.96
N ALA A 49 -10.22 -5.11 -6.73
CA ALA A 49 -10.51 -5.59 -8.06
C ALA A 49 -11.58 -6.69 -8.06
N ASP A 50 -12.63 -6.53 -8.87
CA ASP A 50 -13.71 -7.51 -9.01
C ASP A 50 -13.25 -8.70 -9.87
N ALA A 51 -13.57 -9.90 -9.40
CA ALA A 51 -13.30 -11.14 -10.14
C ALA A 51 -14.18 -11.28 -11.41
N ASN A 52 -15.32 -10.60 -11.46
CA ASN A 52 -16.25 -10.60 -12.58
C ASN A 52 -15.97 -9.49 -13.60
N ARG A 53 -14.94 -8.66 -13.39
CA ARG A 53 -14.56 -7.64 -14.35
C ARG A 53 -13.34 -8.04 -15.16
N LEU A 54 -13.42 -7.79 -16.48
CA LEU A 54 -12.29 -7.89 -17.39
C LEU A 54 -11.91 -6.49 -17.88
N VAL A 55 -10.62 -6.28 -18.06
CA VAL A 55 -10.04 -5.06 -18.62
C VAL A 55 -9.45 -5.40 -19.98
N VAL A 56 -9.85 -4.67 -21.02
CA VAL A 56 -9.29 -4.76 -22.36
C VAL A 56 -8.45 -3.52 -22.61
N THR A 57 -7.19 -3.70 -22.86
CA THR A 57 -6.22 -2.63 -23.17
C THR A 57 -5.57 -2.87 -24.53
N ASN A 58 -4.90 -1.85 -25.06
CA ASN A 58 -4.04 -2.05 -26.21
C ASN A 58 -2.85 -2.93 -25.83
N LYS A 59 -2.54 -3.93 -26.66
CA LYS A 59 -1.48 -4.92 -26.44
C LYS A 59 -0.08 -4.29 -26.33
N ILE A 60 0.14 -3.18 -27.02
CA ILE A 60 1.44 -2.48 -27.04
C ILE A 60 1.67 -1.72 -25.74
N GLY A 61 0.62 -1.12 -25.16
CA GLY A 61 0.72 -0.40 -23.91
C GLY A 61 -0.47 0.50 -23.60
N LEU A 62 -0.58 0.92 -22.35
CA LEU A 62 -1.71 1.70 -21.83
C LEU A 62 -1.83 3.11 -22.42
N ILE A 63 -0.75 3.64 -23.02
CA ILE A 63 -0.75 4.97 -23.66
C ILE A 63 -1.39 4.92 -25.06
N ASN A 64 -1.51 3.71 -25.63
CA ASN A 64 -2.09 3.52 -26.96
C ASN A 64 -3.59 3.32 -26.83
N SER A 65 -4.36 4.24 -27.40
CA SER A 65 -5.81 4.17 -27.39
C SER A 65 -6.32 3.15 -28.44
N MET A 66 -7.55 2.72 -28.25
CA MET A 66 -8.27 1.80 -29.15
C MET A 66 -9.50 2.50 -29.73
N PRO A 67 -9.95 2.17 -30.94
CA PRO A 67 -11.19 2.70 -31.50
C PRO A 67 -12.39 2.35 -30.61
N ILE A 68 -13.25 3.35 -30.33
CA ILE A 68 -14.43 3.16 -29.48
C ILE A 68 -15.40 2.12 -30.05
N ASN A 69 -15.47 1.96 -31.37
CA ASN A 69 -16.35 0.97 -32.03
C ASN A 69 -15.95 -0.49 -31.76
N TYR A 70 -14.81 -0.74 -31.09
CA TYR A 70 -14.48 -2.08 -30.60
C TYR A 70 -15.49 -2.56 -29.56
N SER A 71 -16.14 -1.63 -28.82
CA SER A 71 -17.23 -1.95 -27.87
C SER A 71 -18.34 -2.78 -28.51
N ASP A 72 -18.77 -2.42 -29.74
CA ASP A 72 -19.87 -3.11 -30.42
C ASP A 72 -19.51 -4.56 -30.74
N ARG A 73 -18.27 -4.80 -31.14
CA ARG A 73 -17.78 -6.15 -31.44
C ARG A 73 -17.56 -6.95 -30.15
N ILE A 74 -17.01 -6.36 -29.12
CA ILE A 74 -16.79 -7.01 -27.82
C ILE A 74 -18.13 -7.41 -27.21
N ALA A 75 -19.16 -6.58 -27.32
CA ALA A 75 -20.52 -6.88 -26.82
C ALA A 75 -21.13 -8.12 -27.45
N THR A 76 -20.67 -8.56 -28.63
CA THR A 76 -21.17 -9.79 -29.29
C THR A 76 -20.56 -11.06 -28.70
N VAL A 77 -19.53 -10.97 -27.87
CA VAL A 77 -18.86 -12.16 -27.31
C VAL A 77 -19.75 -12.82 -26.24
N PRO A 78 -20.03 -14.13 -26.37
CA PRO A 78 -20.89 -14.84 -25.40
C PRO A 78 -20.28 -14.81 -23.99
N GLY A 79 -21.07 -14.34 -23.03
CA GLY A 79 -20.67 -14.23 -21.61
C GLY A 79 -20.25 -12.83 -21.18
N VAL A 80 -20.15 -11.88 -22.11
CA VAL A 80 -20.06 -10.46 -21.82
C VAL A 80 -21.46 -9.95 -21.46
N GLY A 81 -21.63 -9.38 -20.26
CA GLY A 81 -22.91 -8.84 -19.78
C GLY A 81 -23.05 -7.36 -20.06
N ALA A 82 -22.16 -6.56 -19.50
CA ALA A 82 -22.13 -5.12 -19.68
C ALA A 82 -20.72 -4.70 -20.12
N ILE A 83 -20.64 -3.61 -20.87
CA ILE A 83 -19.40 -3.00 -21.32
C ILE A 83 -19.45 -1.51 -21.09
N THR A 84 -18.32 -0.95 -20.66
CA THR A 84 -18.07 0.48 -20.60
C THR A 84 -16.65 0.78 -21.06
N TRP A 85 -16.34 2.04 -21.20
CA TRP A 85 -14.99 2.48 -21.58
C TRP A 85 -14.54 3.67 -20.76
N GLN A 86 -13.25 3.83 -20.72
CA GLN A 86 -12.64 4.98 -20.05
C GLN A 86 -11.36 5.45 -20.75
N GLU A 87 -11.11 6.75 -20.62
CA GLU A 87 -9.93 7.41 -21.14
C GLU A 87 -9.24 8.18 -20.01
N TRP A 88 -7.95 8.04 -19.89
CA TRP A 88 -7.15 8.74 -18.89
C TRP A 88 -7.10 10.25 -19.19
N VAL A 89 -7.51 11.06 -18.22
CA VAL A 89 -7.56 12.53 -18.40
C VAL A 89 -6.22 13.19 -18.06
N GLY A 90 -5.42 12.61 -17.18
CA GLY A 90 -4.23 13.28 -16.65
C GLY A 90 -4.59 14.55 -15.89
N ALA A 91 -5.60 14.46 -15.05
CA ALA A 91 -6.23 15.58 -14.37
C ALA A 91 -5.39 16.16 -13.23
N TYR A 92 -5.47 17.46 -13.03
CA TYR A 92 -4.98 18.17 -11.85
C TYR A 92 -5.78 19.45 -11.60
N PHE A 93 -5.75 19.90 -10.35
CA PHE A 93 -6.34 21.18 -9.96
C PHE A 93 -5.24 22.11 -9.43
N GLN A 94 -5.09 23.30 -10.03
CA GLN A 94 -4.12 24.34 -9.69
C GLN A 94 -2.63 23.91 -9.84
N ASP A 95 -2.15 22.91 -9.10
CA ASP A 95 -0.75 22.47 -9.11
C ASP A 95 -0.59 21.14 -9.87
N PRO A 96 0.13 21.12 -11.02
CA PRO A 96 0.37 19.88 -11.78
C PRO A 96 1.19 18.82 -11.03
N ARG A 97 1.83 19.16 -9.91
CA ARG A 97 2.51 18.20 -9.04
C ARG A 97 1.56 17.43 -8.11
N GLN A 98 0.30 17.83 -8.07
CA GLN A 98 -0.77 17.16 -7.34
C GLN A 98 -1.79 16.60 -8.34
N PRO A 99 -1.48 15.48 -9.01
CA PRO A 99 -2.39 14.89 -9.98
C PRO A 99 -3.63 14.34 -9.29
N ILE A 100 -4.76 14.41 -10.00
CA ILE A 100 -5.99 13.72 -9.63
C ILE A 100 -6.13 12.53 -10.57
N THR A 101 -6.41 11.35 -10.05
CA THR A 101 -6.73 10.17 -10.85
C THR A 101 -8.05 10.45 -11.57
N GLY A 102 -8.01 10.89 -12.82
CA GLY A 102 -9.19 11.32 -13.57
C GLY A 102 -9.42 10.51 -14.84
N PHE A 103 -10.66 10.08 -15.03
CA PHE A 103 -11.08 9.36 -16.23
C PHE A 103 -12.26 10.05 -16.91
N GLY A 104 -12.22 10.10 -18.25
CA GLY A 104 -13.41 10.31 -19.05
C GLY A 104 -14.11 8.98 -19.26
N VAL A 105 -15.32 8.82 -18.77
CA VAL A 105 -16.07 7.56 -18.76
C VAL A 105 -17.40 7.67 -19.48
N ASP A 106 -17.94 6.55 -19.92
CA ASP A 106 -19.27 6.51 -20.51
C ASP A 106 -20.34 6.65 -19.43
N GLU A 107 -21.06 7.73 -19.45
CA GLU A 107 -22.05 8.12 -18.44
C GLU A 107 -23.23 7.13 -18.33
N ASP A 108 -23.58 6.45 -19.42
CA ASP A 108 -24.72 5.54 -19.47
C ASP A 108 -24.43 4.13 -18.96
N SER A 109 -23.18 3.67 -19.12
CA SER A 109 -22.80 2.27 -18.82
C SER A 109 -21.86 2.11 -17.64
N PHE A 110 -21.13 3.16 -17.25
CA PHE A 110 -20.04 3.06 -16.28
C PHE A 110 -20.47 2.47 -14.92
N LEU A 111 -21.54 3.03 -14.34
CA LEU A 111 -22.07 2.58 -13.05
C LEU A 111 -22.69 1.16 -13.10
N ASN A 112 -23.09 0.68 -14.29
CA ASN A 112 -23.61 -0.68 -14.47
C ASN A 112 -22.48 -1.73 -14.40
N VAL A 113 -21.27 -1.35 -14.77
CA VAL A 113 -20.07 -2.21 -14.71
C VAL A 113 -19.40 -2.10 -13.33
N HIS A 114 -19.48 -0.91 -12.71
CA HIS A 114 -18.88 -0.60 -11.40
C HIS A 114 -19.95 -0.49 -10.32
N ASP A 115 -20.64 -1.59 -10.03
CA ASP A 115 -21.69 -1.68 -9.00
C ASP A 115 -21.16 -1.62 -7.55
N ASP A 116 -19.86 -1.71 -7.37
CA ASP A 116 -19.15 -1.43 -6.14
C ASP A 116 -19.08 0.07 -5.80
N MET A 117 -19.32 0.96 -6.77
CA MET A 117 -19.43 2.41 -6.56
C MET A 117 -20.85 2.79 -6.19
N GLN A 118 -21.04 3.26 -4.98
CA GLN A 118 -22.35 3.68 -4.48
C GLN A 118 -22.50 5.18 -4.65
N VAL A 119 -23.37 5.60 -5.56
CA VAL A 119 -23.74 6.99 -5.80
C VAL A 119 -25.21 7.18 -5.37
N PRO A 120 -25.56 8.24 -4.62
CA PRO A 120 -26.96 8.57 -4.35
C PRO A 120 -27.76 8.71 -5.67
N PRO A 121 -28.96 8.13 -5.78
CA PRO A 121 -29.71 8.07 -7.04
C PRO A 121 -30.01 9.42 -7.68
N ASP A 122 -30.24 10.46 -6.87
CA ASP A 122 -30.44 11.83 -7.30
C ASP A 122 -29.16 12.43 -7.92
N GLN A 123 -28.02 12.17 -7.32
CA GLN A 123 -26.71 12.61 -7.82
C GLN A 123 -26.31 11.87 -9.09
N ALA A 124 -26.53 10.56 -9.15
CA ALA A 124 -26.30 9.78 -10.37
C ALA A 124 -27.13 10.29 -11.54
N GLN A 125 -28.43 10.61 -11.31
CA GLN A 125 -29.29 11.18 -12.33
C GLN A 125 -28.89 12.60 -12.75
N ALA A 126 -28.42 13.42 -11.81
CA ALA A 126 -27.89 14.76 -12.11
C ALA A 126 -26.66 14.64 -13.02
N TRP A 127 -25.72 13.79 -12.63
CA TRP A 127 -24.50 13.54 -13.39
C TRP A 127 -24.76 13.08 -14.82
N VAL A 128 -25.62 12.09 -15.05
CA VAL A 128 -25.95 11.63 -16.42
C VAL A 128 -26.53 12.75 -17.29
N LYS A 129 -27.22 13.73 -16.71
CA LYS A 129 -27.86 14.84 -17.43
C LYS A 129 -26.93 16.05 -17.67
N ASP A 130 -25.98 16.28 -16.78
CA ASP A 130 -25.05 17.40 -16.92
C ASP A 130 -23.77 16.94 -17.62
N ARG A 131 -23.62 17.37 -18.86
CA ARG A 131 -22.44 17.07 -19.68
C ARG A 131 -21.12 17.50 -19.04
N GLN A 132 -21.13 18.56 -18.23
CA GLN A 132 -19.96 19.06 -17.51
C GLN A 132 -19.86 18.49 -16.09
N GLY A 133 -20.81 17.63 -15.72
CA GLY A 133 -20.87 16.98 -14.44
C GLY A 133 -19.70 16.01 -14.22
N VAL A 134 -19.22 15.97 -12.98
CA VAL A 134 -18.25 14.97 -12.54
C VAL A 134 -18.75 14.26 -11.29
N LEU A 135 -18.45 12.96 -11.23
CA LEU A 135 -18.49 12.21 -9.98
C LEU A 135 -17.09 12.20 -9.37
N ILE A 136 -16.99 12.45 -8.07
CA ILE A 136 -15.72 12.40 -7.36
C ILE A 136 -15.79 11.41 -6.20
N GLY A 137 -14.69 10.72 -5.95
CA GLY A 137 -14.58 9.84 -4.79
C GLY A 137 -14.51 10.62 -3.48
N GLU A 138 -14.92 9.98 -2.40
CA GLU A 138 -14.94 10.59 -1.06
C GLU A 138 -13.59 11.14 -0.62
N THR A 139 -12.49 10.47 -1.01
CA THR A 139 -11.11 10.90 -0.70
C THR A 139 -10.78 12.23 -1.39
N VAL A 140 -11.12 12.35 -2.68
CA VAL A 140 -10.95 13.60 -3.46
C VAL A 140 -11.78 14.73 -2.87
N ALA A 141 -13.05 14.45 -2.59
CA ALA A 141 -13.96 15.42 -1.98
C ALA A 141 -13.42 15.97 -0.65
N LYS A 142 -12.94 15.09 0.22
CA LYS A 142 -12.36 15.49 1.51
C LYS A 142 -11.05 16.27 1.36
N HIS A 143 -10.19 15.86 0.41
CA HIS A 143 -8.89 16.50 0.22
C HIS A 143 -9.00 17.95 -0.25
N TYR A 144 -9.87 18.19 -1.24
CA TYR A 144 -10.09 19.55 -1.80
C TYR A 144 -11.18 20.33 -1.10
N GLY A 145 -11.95 19.69 -0.20
CA GLY A 145 -13.10 20.28 0.47
C GLY A 145 -14.31 20.49 -0.45
N TRP A 146 -14.34 19.77 -1.58
CA TRP A 146 -15.40 19.93 -2.58
C TRP A 146 -16.70 19.28 -2.14
N LYS A 147 -17.81 19.93 -2.57
CA LYS A 147 -19.17 19.51 -2.29
C LYS A 147 -19.96 19.43 -3.60
N VAL A 148 -21.08 18.72 -3.57
CA VAL A 148 -22.03 18.72 -4.69
C VAL A 148 -22.48 20.14 -4.98
N GLY A 149 -22.41 20.54 -6.25
CA GLY A 149 -22.70 21.86 -6.75
C GLY A 149 -21.50 22.79 -6.92
N ASP A 150 -20.30 22.38 -6.47
CA ASP A 150 -19.07 23.18 -6.65
C ASP A 150 -18.62 23.14 -8.12
N HIS A 151 -18.19 24.30 -8.64
CA HIS A 151 -17.64 24.47 -9.98
C HIS A 151 -16.15 24.78 -9.92
N PHE A 152 -15.35 24.12 -10.77
CA PHE A 152 -13.93 24.41 -10.84
C PHE A 152 -13.35 24.09 -12.23
N PRO A 153 -12.25 24.78 -12.61
CA PRO A 153 -11.51 24.46 -13.82
C PRO A 153 -10.61 23.24 -13.58
N LEU A 154 -10.96 22.09 -14.16
CA LEU A 154 -10.12 20.90 -14.20
C LEU A 154 -9.08 21.04 -15.31
N ARG A 155 -7.82 20.83 -15.02
CA ARG A 155 -6.73 20.89 -16.00
C ARG A 155 -6.22 19.51 -16.35
N SER A 156 -5.77 19.35 -17.60
CA SER A 156 -5.12 18.15 -18.08
C SER A 156 -3.67 18.42 -18.47
N ASN A 157 -2.78 17.51 -18.12
CA ASN A 157 -1.39 17.52 -18.60
C ASN A 157 -1.19 16.73 -19.91
N ILE A 158 -2.23 16.04 -20.38
CA ILE A 158 -2.22 15.19 -21.58
C ILE A 158 -3.00 15.85 -22.71
N TRP A 159 -4.23 16.28 -22.44
CA TRP A 159 -5.16 16.75 -23.44
C TRP A 159 -5.14 18.26 -23.61
N ARG A 160 -5.41 18.69 -24.83
CA ARG A 160 -5.72 20.07 -25.18
C ARG A 160 -7.01 20.10 -25.95
N ASP A 161 -7.78 21.18 -25.76
CA ASP A 161 -8.95 21.42 -26.57
C ASP A 161 -8.59 21.88 -28.00
N LYS A 162 -9.60 22.04 -28.84
CA LYS A 162 -9.43 22.50 -30.23
C LYS A 162 -8.87 23.92 -30.34
N GLN A 163 -8.90 24.69 -29.25
CA GLN A 163 -8.34 26.03 -29.13
C GLN A 163 -6.93 26.05 -28.51
N GLY A 164 -6.42 24.89 -28.08
CA GLY A 164 -5.09 24.74 -27.46
C GLY A 164 -5.07 24.89 -25.94
N ASN A 165 -6.23 25.10 -25.27
CA ASN A 165 -6.33 25.17 -23.83
C ASN A 165 -6.25 23.77 -23.22
N SER A 166 -5.81 23.68 -21.98
CA SER A 166 -5.75 22.45 -21.20
C SER A 166 -6.74 22.41 -20.04
N THR A 167 -7.83 23.17 -20.15
CA THR A 167 -8.77 23.38 -19.05
C THR A 167 -10.19 23.01 -19.47
N TRP A 168 -10.89 22.27 -18.61
CA TRP A 168 -12.29 21.89 -18.73
C TRP A 168 -13.04 22.39 -17.50
N ASP A 169 -14.10 23.16 -17.69
CA ASP A 169 -14.95 23.60 -16.60
C ASP A 169 -15.88 22.45 -16.22
N VAL A 170 -15.88 22.08 -14.93
CA VAL A 170 -16.64 20.93 -14.42
C VAL A 170 -17.42 21.31 -13.16
N THR A 171 -18.54 20.60 -12.96
CA THR A 171 -19.41 20.71 -11.78
C THR A 171 -19.40 19.38 -11.02
N VAL A 172 -19.29 19.43 -9.71
CA VAL A 172 -19.45 18.22 -8.87
C VAL A 172 -20.93 17.89 -8.77
N ASP A 173 -21.39 16.89 -9.50
CA ASP A 173 -22.78 16.43 -9.44
C ASP A 173 -23.02 15.34 -8.42
N GLY A 174 -21.94 14.61 -8.05
CA GLY A 174 -22.06 13.58 -7.04
C GLY A 174 -20.75 13.19 -6.39
N ILE A 175 -20.89 12.63 -5.19
CA ILE A 175 -19.79 12.03 -4.43
C ILE A 175 -20.13 10.58 -4.24
N TYR A 176 -19.28 9.69 -4.76
CA TYR A 176 -19.47 8.24 -4.62
C TYR A 176 -18.68 7.67 -3.43
N HIS A 177 -19.20 6.57 -2.89
CA HIS A 177 -18.60 5.77 -1.85
C HIS A 177 -18.33 4.36 -2.39
N GLY A 178 -17.34 3.68 -1.84
CA GLY A 178 -16.92 2.38 -2.37
C GLY A 178 -16.03 2.53 -3.61
N GLY A 179 -15.57 1.42 -4.16
CA GLY A 179 -14.60 1.44 -5.27
C GLY A 179 -13.31 2.20 -4.94
N PRO A 180 -12.55 2.65 -5.95
CA PRO A 180 -11.38 3.52 -5.75
C PRO A 180 -11.86 4.94 -5.42
N GLY A 181 -11.76 5.33 -4.14
CA GLY A 181 -12.28 6.61 -3.63
C GLY A 181 -11.47 7.87 -4.02
N ASP A 182 -10.39 7.73 -4.77
CA ASP A 182 -9.47 8.80 -5.18
C ASP A 182 -9.61 9.22 -6.65
N GLU A 183 -10.69 8.79 -7.32
CA GLU A 183 -10.91 9.08 -8.73
C GLU A 183 -11.92 10.23 -8.94
N LEU A 184 -11.72 10.90 -10.07
CA LEU A 184 -12.64 11.87 -10.64
C LEU A 184 -13.12 11.34 -12.00
N LEU A 185 -14.44 11.21 -12.16
CA LEU A 185 -15.08 10.66 -13.35
C LEU A 185 -15.83 11.77 -14.08
N MET A 186 -15.35 12.15 -15.26
CA MET A 186 -16.01 13.10 -16.15
C MET A 186 -16.64 12.38 -17.35
N HIS A 187 -17.55 13.00 -18.03
CA HIS A 187 -18.14 12.44 -19.24
C HIS A 187 -17.13 12.28 -20.35
N TYR A 188 -16.99 11.06 -20.90
CA TYR A 188 -16.14 10.80 -22.06
C TYR A 188 -16.53 11.68 -23.26
N LYS A 189 -17.83 11.84 -23.53
CA LYS A 189 -18.31 12.69 -24.63
C LYS A 189 -17.87 14.14 -24.51
N TYR A 190 -17.85 14.67 -23.28
CA TYR A 190 -17.36 16.04 -23.05
C TYR A 190 -15.89 16.19 -23.39
N LEU A 191 -15.07 15.24 -22.95
CA LEU A 191 -13.66 15.18 -23.30
C LEU A 191 -13.45 14.97 -24.80
N ASP A 192 -14.13 14.00 -25.42
CA ASP A 192 -13.92 13.58 -26.80
C ASP A 192 -14.31 14.65 -27.81
N ASP A 193 -15.45 15.31 -27.59
CA ASP A 193 -15.94 16.37 -28.48
C ASP A 193 -15.06 17.63 -28.43
N THR A 194 -14.40 17.86 -27.31
CA THR A 194 -13.61 19.09 -27.09
C THR A 194 -12.13 18.90 -27.38
N ARG A 195 -11.56 17.72 -27.16
CA ARG A 195 -10.12 17.46 -27.39
C ARG A 195 -9.71 17.58 -28.87
N ALA A 196 -8.48 18.02 -29.10
CA ALA A 196 -7.96 18.34 -30.43
C ALA A 196 -7.55 17.09 -31.24
N PHE A 197 -7.32 15.95 -30.61
CA PHE A 197 -6.80 14.74 -31.28
C PHE A 197 -7.28 13.46 -30.59
N ARG A 198 -7.14 12.31 -31.29
CA ARG A 198 -7.57 10.97 -30.86
C ARG A 198 -9.07 10.87 -30.57
N ASN A 199 -9.90 11.60 -31.33
CA ASN A 199 -11.34 11.50 -31.20
C ASN A 199 -11.83 10.09 -31.55
N ASN A 200 -12.92 9.66 -30.90
CA ASN A 200 -13.47 8.31 -31.00
C ASN A 200 -12.49 7.19 -30.60
N GLN A 201 -11.56 7.50 -29.71
CA GLN A 201 -10.61 6.53 -29.16
C GLN A 201 -10.67 6.53 -27.63
N VAL A 202 -10.47 5.35 -27.07
CA VAL A 202 -10.53 5.10 -25.61
C VAL A 202 -9.27 4.37 -25.16
N GLY A 203 -8.86 4.60 -23.92
CA GLY A 203 -7.68 3.97 -23.33
C GLY A 203 -7.94 2.51 -22.97
N MET A 204 -9.12 2.19 -22.47
CA MET A 204 -9.48 0.82 -22.09
C MET A 204 -10.99 0.60 -22.09
N PHE A 205 -11.38 -0.68 -22.28
CA PHE A 205 -12.74 -1.11 -22.02
C PHE A 205 -12.79 -1.92 -20.74
N MET A 206 -13.88 -1.77 -19.99
CA MET A 206 -14.18 -2.54 -18.80
C MET A 206 -15.43 -3.38 -19.08
N LEU A 207 -15.36 -4.66 -18.78
CA LEU A 207 -16.41 -5.61 -19.08
C LEU A 207 -16.89 -6.29 -17.78
N LYS A 208 -18.19 -6.42 -17.63
CA LYS A 208 -18.77 -7.30 -16.60
C LYS A 208 -19.12 -8.64 -17.23
N ILE A 209 -18.64 -9.73 -16.65
CA ILE A 209 -18.89 -11.08 -17.12
C ILE A 209 -19.77 -11.84 -16.15
N ALA A 210 -20.57 -12.76 -16.67
CA ALA A 210 -21.51 -13.53 -15.86
C ALA A 210 -20.83 -14.54 -14.92
N SER A 211 -19.62 -15.00 -15.25
CA SER A 211 -18.91 -16.04 -14.51
C SER A 211 -17.39 -15.83 -14.58
N PRO A 212 -16.69 -15.68 -13.44
CA PRO A 212 -15.24 -15.49 -13.41
C PRO A 212 -14.48 -16.65 -14.07
N GLU A 213 -15.01 -17.87 -13.97
CA GLU A 213 -14.40 -19.09 -14.52
C GLU A 213 -14.27 -19.05 -16.05
N LYS A 214 -15.15 -18.30 -16.72
CA LYS A 214 -15.11 -18.09 -18.18
C LYS A 214 -14.21 -16.94 -18.60
N GLY A 215 -13.69 -16.18 -17.66
CA GLY A 215 -12.90 -14.97 -17.93
C GLY A 215 -11.72 -15.23 -18.86
N ALA A 216 -10.97 -16.31 -18.68
CA ALA A 216 -9.86 -16.66 -19.53
C ALA A 216 -10.27 -16.95 -20.98
N ALA A 217 -11.36 -17.72 -21.18
CA ALA A 217 -11.87 -18.04 -22.51
C ALA A 217 -12.43 -16.80 -23.23
N ILE A 218 -13.15 -15.93 -22.51
CA ILE A 218 -13.66 -14.66 -23.03
C ILE A 218 -12.49 -13.75 -23.43
N SER A 219 -11.45 -13.64 -22.58
CA SER A 219 -10.25 -12.85 -22.86
C SER A 219 -9.57 -13.31 -24.14
N GLU A 220 -9.35 -14.61 -24.28
CA GLU A 220 -8.74 -15.19 -25.48
C GLU A 220 -9.59 -14.92 -26.75
N GLN A 221 -10.90 -15.07 -26.67
CA GLN A 221 -11.80 -14.81 -27.78
C GLN A 221 -11.78 -13.35 -28.21
N ILE A 222 -11.75 -12.40 -27.25
CA ILE A 222 -11.61 -10.97 -27.57
C ILE A 222 -10.26 -10.69 -28.23
N ASP A 223 -9.16 -11.19 -27.66
CA ASP A 223 -7.84 -10.94 -28.21
C ASP A 223 -7.64 -11.55 -29.60
N GLN A 224 -8.23 -12.70 -29.88
CA GLN A 224 -8.25 -13.29 -31.23
C GLN A 224 -9.09 -12.48 -32.22
N MET A 225 -10.21 -11.88 -31.78
CA MET A 225 -11.07 -11.04 -32.62
C MET A 225 -10.34 -9.80 -33.16
N PHE A 226 -9.39 -9.27 -32.40
CA PHE A 226 -8.60 -8.09 -32.76
C PHE A 226 -7.14 -8.41 -33.12
N ALA A 227 -6.79 -9.68 -33.22
CA ALA A 227 -5.48 -10.10 -33.75
C ALA A 227 -5.26 -9.56 -35.16
N ASN A 228 -4.08 -9.01 -35.41
CA ASN A 228 -3.70 -8.36 -36.68
C ASN A 228 -4.56 -7.12 -37.05
N SER A 229 -5.27 -6.51 -36.10
CA SER A 229 -5.91 -5.21 -36.30
C SER A 229 -4.91 -4.07 -36.00
N ASP A 230 -5.24 -2.83 -36.39
CA ASP A 230 -4.42 -1.65 -36.10
C ASP A 230 -4.21 -1.39 -34.60
N ALA A 231 -5.10 -1.92 -33.76
CA ALA A 231 -5.01 -1.85 -32.31
C ALA A 231 -5.31 -3.22 -31.69
N GLU A 232 -4.31 -4.12 -31.73
CA GLU A 232 -4.42 -5.42 -31.08
C GLU A 232 -4.71 -5.26 -29.58
N THR A 233 -5.60 -6.10 -29.05
CA THR A 233 -6.02 -6.07 -27.67
C THR A 233 -5.23 -7.04 -26.79
N LYS A 234 -5.19 -6.70 -25.50
CA LYS A 234 -4.80 -7.59 -24.40
C LYS A 234 -5.86 -7.53 -23.33
N THR A 235 -6.56 -8.62 -23.18
CA THR A 235 -7.63 -8.76 -22.20
C THR A 235 -7.15 -9.54 -20.99
N SER A 236 -7.49 -9.07 -19.79
CA SER A 236 -7.16 -9.75 -18.53
C SER A 236 -8.23 -9.46 -17.49
N THR A 237 -8.26 -10.26 -16.41
CA THR A 237 -9.09 -9.91 -15.26
C THR A 237 -8.59 -8.59 -14.65
N GLU A 238 -9.49 -7.81 -14.07
CA GLU A 238 -9.13 -6.56 -13.39
C GLU A 238 -8.03 -6.79 -12.36
N LYS A 239 -8.12 -7.85 -11.59
CA LYS A 239 -7.09 -8.25 -10.63
C LYS A 239 -5.72 -8.47 -11.29
N ALA A 240 -5.68 -9.18 -12.41
CA ALA A 240 -4.42 -9.41 -13.15
C ALA A 240 -3.89 -8.12 -13.78
N PHE A 241 -4.79 -7.23 -14.23
CA PHE A 241 -4.43 -5.92 -14.75
C PHE A 241 -3.77 -5.06 -13.67
N VAL A 242 -4.40 -4.91 -12.50
CA VAL A 242 -3.85 -4.13 -11.38
C VAL A 242 -2.52 -4.72 -10.89
N GLN A 243 -2.41 -6.05 -10.80
CA GLN A 243 -1.16 -6.72 -10.47
C GLN A 243 -0.06 -6.45 -11.51
N GLY A 244 -0.41 -6.52 -12.79
CA GLY A 244 0.50 -6.22 -13.91
C GLY A 244 0.97 -4.77 -13.89
N PHE A 245 0.06 -3.84 -13.63
CA PHE A 245 0.39 -2.41 -13.50
C PHE A 245 1.32 -2.15 -12.31
N ALA A 246 1.01 -2.71 -11.15
CA ALA A 246 1.89 -2.63 -9.98
C ALA A 246 3.29 -3.24 -10.26
N ALA A 247 3.36 -4.35 -11.03
CA ALA A 247 4.63 -4.96 -11.41
C ALA A 247 5.44 -4.11 -12.40
N MET A 248 4.80 -3.28 -13.24
CA MET A 248 5.49 -2.32 -14.13
C MET A 248 6.19 -1.20 -13.35
N LEU A 249 5.64 -0.79 -12.21
CA LEU A 249 6.28 0.18 -11.31
C LEU A 249 7.51 -0.38 -10.57
N GLY A 250 7.83 -1.63 -10.80
CA GLY A 250 8.90 -2.37 -10.16
C GLY A 250 8.38 -3.36 -9.12
N ASN A 251 9.21 -4.33 -8.78
CA ASN A 251 8.86 -5.34 -7.77
C ASN A 251 9.03 -4.76 -6.35
N ILE A 252 8.25 -3.68 -6.07
CA ILE A 252 8.36 -2.89 -4.84
C ILE A 252 8.26 -3.78 -3.61
N GLY A 253 7.32 -4.74 -3.60
CA GLY A 253 7.19 -5.70 -2.51
C GLY A 253 8.47 -6.51 -2.26
N LYS A 254 9.19 -6.95 -3.31
CA LYS A 254 10.48 -7.63 -3.14
C LYS A 254 11.58 -6.70 -2.65
N ILE A 255 11.61 -5.45 -3.14
CA ILE A 255 12.56 -4.45 -2.69
C ILE A 255 12.31 -4.14 -1.21
N VAL A 256 11.06 -3.89 -0.82
CA VAL A 256 10.64 -3.66 0.57
C VAL A 256 11.04 -4.84 1.44
N THR A 257 10.71 -6.07 1.02
CA THR A 257 11.09 -7.30 1.76
C THR A 257 12.61 -7.42 1.91
N GLY A 258 13.38 -7.11 0.88
CA GLY A 258 14.84 -7.12 0.92
C GLY A 258 15.40 -6.10 1.92
N ILE A 259 14.92 -4.86 1.87
CA ILE A 259 15.33 -3.78 2.80
C ILE A 259 14.97 -4.16 4.24
N VAL A 260 13.73 -4.57 4.49
CA VAL A 260 13.25 -4.99 5.81
C VAL A 260 14.11 -6.14 6.35
N SER A 261 14.38 -7.16 5.54
CA SER A 261 15.21 -8.32 5.94
C SER A 261 16.62 -7.89 6.32
N ALA A 262 17.25 -7.02 5.53
CA ALA A 262 18.58 -6.50 5.80
C ALA A 262 18.63 -5.68 7.11
N VAL A 263 17.63 -4.82 7.33
CA VAL A 263 17.51 -4.01 8.54
C VAL A 263 17.31 -4.88 9.78
N LEU A 264 16.39 -5.85 9.71
CA LEU A 264 16.13 -6.79 10.82
C LEU A 264 17.33 -7.67 11.13
N PHE A 265 18.04 -8.13 10.10
CA PHE A 265 19.29 -8.90 10.27
C PHE A 265 20.38 -8.05 10.94
N SER A 266 20.59 -6.82 10.47
CA SER A 266 21.55 -5.89 11.08
C SER A 266 21.20 -5.61 12.53
N MET A 267 19.93 -5.40 12.83
CA MET A 267 19.42 -5.18 14.18
C MET A 267 19.65 -6.40 15.09
N LEU A 268 19.43 -7.63 14.57
CA LEU A 268 19.70 -8.84 15.31
C LEU A 268 21.19 -8.91 15.76
N LEU A 269 22.10 -8.57 14.86
CA LEU A 269 23.55 -8.53 15.16
C LEU A 269 23.89 -7.46 16.21
N VAL A 270 23.29 -6.26 16.08
CA VAL A 270 23.51 -5.17 17.04
C VAL A 270 23.04 -5.56 18.43
N ILE A 271 21.82 -6.11 18.57
CA ILE A 271 21.30 -6.52 19.88
C ILE A 271 22.15 -7.67 20.45
N ALA A 272 22.44 -8.70 19.66
CA ALA A 272 23.24 -9.83 20.09
C ALA A 272 24.62 -9.41 20.58
N ASN A 273 25.32 -8.53 19.84
CA ASN A 273 26.61 -7.99 20.22
C ASN A 273 26.55 -7.14 21.51
N THR A 274 25.53 -6.27 21.60
CA THR A 274 25.31 -5.43 22.78
C THR A 274 25.03 -6.27 24.02
N MET A 275 24.22 -7.33 23.88
CA MET A 275 23.93 -8.27 24.97
C MET A 275 25.16 -9.10 25.37
N ALA A 276 25.93 -9.59 24.41
CA ALA A 276 27.18 -10.31 24.69
C ALA A 276 28.20 -9.42 25.44
N GLN A 277 28.32 -8.15 25.05
CA GLN A 277 29.14 -7.18 25.76
C GLN A 277 28.61 -6.91 27.18
N SER A 278 27.30 -6.76 27.34
CA SER A 278 26.65 -6.59 28.67
C SER A 278 27.02 -7.72 29.62
N ILE A 279 26.99 -8.99 29.15
CA ILE A 279 27.34 -10.15 29.98
C ILE A 279 28.81 -10.14 30.34
N ARG A 280 29.72 -9.85 29.40
CA ARG A 280 31.17 -9.78 29.69
C ARG A 280 31.49 -8.76 30.78
N GLU A 281 30.82 -7.63 30.76
CA GLU A 281 31.03 -6.55 31.77
C GLU A 281 30.44 -6.88 33.14
N ARG A 282 29.45 -7.80 33.21
CA ARG A 282 28.73 -8.19 34.44
C ARG A 282 29.04 -9.62 34.88
N THR A 283 30.16 -10.16 34.38
CA THR A 283 30.52 -11.56 34.65
C THR A 283 30.69 -11.84 36.16
N SER A 284 31.29 -10.92 36.93
CA SER A 284 31.42 -11.03 38.40
C SER A 284 30.09 -10.98 39.12
N GLU A 285 29.19 -10.08 38.72
CA GLU A 285 27.82 -9.96 39.34
C GLU A 285 27.00 -11.24 39.07
N LEU A 286 27.04 -11.77 37.86
CA LEU A 286 26.35 -13.02 37.51
C LEU A 286 26.95 -14.23 38.26
N ALA A 287 28.26 -14.20 38.58
CA ALA A 287 28.91 -15.21 39.39
C ALA A 287 28.42 -15.12 40.85
N VAL A 288 28.31 -13.92 41.40
CA VAL A 288 27.77 -13.67 42.77
C VAL A 288 26.32 -14.16 42.85
N LEU A 289 25.47 -13.84 41.85
CA LEU A 289 24.08 -14.34 41.85
C LEU A 289 24.02 -15.87 41.88
N LYS A 290 24.91 -16.55 41.10
CA LYS A 290 24.99 -18.00 41.14
C LYS A 290 25.52 -18.55 42.49
N ALA A 291 26.45 -17.86 43.13
CA ALA A 291 26.95 -18.21 44.46
C ALA A 291 25.84 -18.05 45.52
N LEU A 292 24.92 -17.07 45.35
CA LEU A 292 23.75 -16.87 46.21
C LEU A 292 22.60 -17.87 45.95
N GLY A 293 22.81 -18.87 45.04
CA GLY A 293 21.86 -19.95 44.83
C GLY A 293 20.93 -19.77 43.62
N PHE A 294 21.14 -18.73 42.75
CA PHE A 294 20.38 -18.62 41.52
C PHE A 294 20.72 -19.76 40.57
N SER A 295 19.70 -20.44 40.03
CA SER A 295 19.91 -21.54 39.09
C SER A 295 20.49 -21.03 37.78
N ARG A 296 21.25 -21.90 37.05
CA ARG A 296 21.78 -21.61 35.72
C ARG A 296 20.69 -21.18 34.75
N ARG A 297 19.50 -21.82 34.80
CA ARG A 297 18.33 -21.49 33.98
C ARG A 297 17.74 -20.13 34.37
N GLY A 298 17.72 -19.79 35.67
CA GLY A 298 17.23 -18.49 36.16
C GLY A 298 18.07 -17.32 35.62
N VAL A 299 19.40 -17.46 35.65
CA VAL A 299 20.30 -16.46 35.08
C VAL A 299 20.11 -16.32 33.56
N GLY A 300 19.99 -17.43 32.82
CA GLY A 300 19.69 -17.40 31.38
C GLY A 300 18.35 -16.73 31.06
N PHE A 301 17.32 -17.04 31.85
CA PHE A 301 16.01 -16.40 31.69
C PHE A 301 16.06 -14.87 31.93
N MET A 302 16.84 -14.41 32.91
CA MET A 302 17.01 -12.96 33.14
C MET A 302 17.63 -12.27 31.92
N VAL A 303 18.63 -12.88 31.29
CA VAL A 303 19.27 -12.32 30.08
C VAL A 303 18.31 -12.32 28.88
N LEU A 304 17.54 -13.39 28.69
CA LEU A 304 16.50 -13.44 27.66
C LEU A 304 15.41 -12.39 27.88
N ALA A 305 14.96 -12.23 29.13
CA ALA A 305 13.97 -11.24 29.48
C ALA A 305 14.47 -9.80 29.28
N GLU A 306 15.78 -9.55 29.53
CA GLU A 306 16.42 -8.26 29.26
C GLU A 306 16.43 -7.94 27.78
N SER A 307 16.82 -8.91 26.92
CA SER A 307 16.79 -8.78 25.46
C SER A 307 15.37 -8.53 24.93
N LEU A 308 14.41 -9.33 25.42
CA LEU A 308 13.02 -9.21 25.02
C LEU A 308 12.42 -7.86 25.43
N LEU A 309 12.78 -7.36 26.62
CA LEU A 309 12.27 -6.06 27.11
C LEU A 309 12.82 -4.91 26.30
N VAL A 310 14.10 -4.92 25.90
CA VAL A 310 14.69 -3.90 25.02
C VAL A 310 14.04 -3.92 23.64
N THR A 311 13.86 -5.10 23.05
CA THR A 311 13.19 -5.22 21.75
C THR A 311 11.72 -4.84 21.81
N ALA A 312 11.01 -5.20 22.88
CA ALA A 312 9.61 -4.86 23.06
C ALA A 312 9.40 -3.35 23.25
N LEU A 313 10.21 -2.69 24.07
CA LEU A 313 10.09 -1.24 24.29
C LEU A 313 10.42 -0.44 23.03
N GLY A 314 11.60 -0.70 22.43
CA GLY A 314 12.01 0.00 21.21
C GLY A 314 11.10 -0.33 20.03
N GLY A 315 10.76 -1.61 19.85
CA GLY A 315 9.95 -2.08 18.73
C GLY A 315 8.50 -1.60 18.80
N MET A 316 7.87 -1.63 19.98
CA MET A 316 6.49 -1.15 20.14
C MET A 316 6.40 0.35 19.85
N LEU A 317 7.31 1.15 20.40
CA LEU A 317 7.37 2.58 20.11
C LEU A 317 7.63 2.84 18.62
N GLY A 318 8.53 2.07 17.99
CA GLY A 318 8.81 2.16 16.56
C GLY A 318 7.59 1.84 15.70
N LEU A 319 6.91 0.72 15.97
CA LEU A 319 5.70 0.30 15.26
C LEU A 319 4.58 1.34 15.37
N LEU A 320 4.30 1.81 16.59
CA LEU A 320 3.20 2.75 16.83
C LEU A 320 3.47 4.11 16.16
N LEU A 321 4.69 4.65 16.32
CA LEU A 321 5.03 5.92 15.68
C LEU A 321 5.15 5.80 14.16
N GLY A 322 5.69 4.69 13.65
CA GLY A 322 5.74 4.43 12.20
C GLY A 322 4.35 4.32 11.59
N ALA A 323 3.43 3.61 12.23
CA ALA A 323 2.04 3.53 11.79
C ALA A 323 1.32 4.88 11.87
N GLY A 324 1.54 5.66 12.93
CA GLY A 324 1.01 7.02 13.05
C GLY A 324 1.54 7.97 11.98
N MET A 325 2.85 7.89 11.66
CA MET A 325 3.45 8.65 10.58
C MET A 325 2.88 8.25 9.21
N ALA A 326 2.73 6.95 8.95
CA ALA A 326 2.14 6.47 7.72
C ALA A 326 0.71 7.01 7.54
N GLY A 327 -0.15 6.92 8.56
CA GLY A 327 -1.49 7.49 8.52
C GLY A 327 -1.50 9.01 8.32
N GLY A 328 -0.58 9.73 8.97
CA GLY A 328 -0.44 11.19 8.82
C GLY A 328 0.08 11.63 7.44
N ILE A 329 0.93 10.82 6.79
CA ILE A 329 1.38 11.05 5.42
C ILE A 329 0.25 10.71 4.44
N GLY A 330 -0.42 9.56 4.63
CA GLY A 330 -1.51 9.11 3.78
C GLY A 330 -2.65 10.13 3.68
N SER A 331 -3.00 10.80 4.78
CA SER A 331 -4.01 11.86 4.76
C SER A 331 -3.65 13.09 3.92
N LYS A 332 -2.38 13.23 3.53
CA LYS A 332 -1.87 14.36 2.71
C LYS A 332 -1.57 13.96 1.26
N LEU A 333 -1.64 12.68 0.92
CA LEU A 333 -1.34 12.15 -0.42
C LEU A 333 -2.62 11.58 -1.04
N PRO A 334 -3.46 12.39 -1.69
CA PRO A 334 -4.78 11.97 -2.20
C PRO A 334 -4.70 10.94 -3.33
N PHE A 335 -3.55 10.84 -4.01
CA PHE A 335 -3.31 9.91 -5.11
C PHE A 335 -2.70 8.57 -4.65
N VAL A 336 -2.47 8.38 -3.35
CA VAL A 336 -1.96 7.12 -2.78
C VAL A 336 -3.06 6.52 -1.92
N GLN A 337 -3.82 5.60 -2.51
CA GLN A 337 -4.86 4.88 -1.78
C GLN A 337 -4.24 4.12 -0.60
N ASP A 338 -4.94 4.13 0.54
CA ASP A 338 -4.65 3.29 1.69
C ASP A 338 -3.19 3.33 2.22
N PHE A 339 -2.55 4.51 2.23
CA PHE A 339 -1.22 4.65 2.82
C PHE A 339 -1.29 4.58 4.36
N HIS A 340 -1.56 3.40 4.84
CA HIS A 340 -1.57 3.07 6.27
C HIS A 340 -0.92 1.71 6.52
N THR A 341 -0.45 1.48 7.74
CA THR A 341 0.11 0.17 8.10
C THR A 341 -1.03 -0.79 8.44
N PRO A 342 -1.24 -1.87 7.64
CA PRO A 342 -2.35 -2.80 7.86
C PRO A 342 -2.25 -3.53 9.21
N PRO A 343 -3.38 -3.89 9.85
CA PRO A 343 -3.38 -4.69 11.07
C PRO A 343 -2.59 -6.01 10.99
N PRO A 344 -2.62 -6.79 9.88
CA PRO A 344 -1.78 -7.98 9.73
C PRO A 344 -0.29 -7.67 9.78
N THR A 345 0.16 -6.56 9.18
CA THR A 345 1.56 -6.10 9.22
C THR A 345 1.96 -5.73 10.64
N MET A 346 1.08 -5.06 11.40
CA MET A 346 1.31 -4.75 12.82
C MET A 346 1.45 -6.03 13.66
N ALA A 347 0.57 -7.00 13.47
CA ALA A 347 0.63 -8.29 14.15
C ALA A 347 1.92 -9.06 13.81
N PHE A 348 2.32 -9.05 12.53
CA PHE A 348 3.58 -9.65 12.10
C PHE A 348 4.79 -8.92 12.69
N GLY A 349 4.76 -7.60 12.80
CA GLY A 349 5.78 -6.80 13.47
C GLY A 349 5.95 -7.18 14.94
N ILE A 350 4.84 -7.41 15.68
CA ILE A 350 4.88 -7.89 17.06
C ILE A 350 5.52 -9.29 17.14
N LEU A 351 5.16 -10.19 16.24
CA LEU A 351 5.77 -11.53 16.15
C LEU A 351 7.28 -11.45 15.89
N LEU A 352 7.70 -10.62 14.95
CA LEU A 352 9.12 -10.37 14.65
C LEU A 352 9.86 -9.80 15.85
N MET A 353 9.25 -8.88 16.59
CA MET A 353 9.82 -8.28 17.80
C MET A 353 10.14 -9.34 18.86
N ILE A 354 9.20 -10.24 19.12
CA ILE A 354 9.38 -11.35 20.06
C ILE A 354 10.47 -12.29 19.56
N THR A 355 10.42 -12.68 18.29
CA THR A 355 11.38 -13.61 17.68
C THR A 355 12.80 -13.05 17.71
N LEU A 356 12.98 -11.80 17.32
CA LEU A 356 14.29 -11.13 17.35
C LEU A 356 14.83 -10.97 18.76
N GLY A 357 13.97 -10.61 19.73
CA GLY A 357 14.37 -10.52 21.13
C GLY A 357 14.86 -11.85 21.69
N LEU A 358 14.19 -12.93 21.35
CA LEU A 358 14.59 -14.28 21.75
C LEU A 358 15.89 -14.72 21.04
N LEU A 359 15.98 -14.55 19.74
CA LEU A 359 17.17 -14.95 18.96
C LEU A 359 18.41 -14.17 19.37
N ALA A 360 18.30 -12.85 19.51
CA ALA A 360 19.40 -12.00 19.91
C ALA A 360 19.88 -12.28 21.35
N GLY A 361 18.96 -12.64 22.26
CA GLY A 361 19.26 -12.97 23.63
C GLY A 361 19.75 -14.41 23.83
N LEU A 362 19.52 -15.32 22.88
CA LEU A 362 19.77 -16.76 23.05
C LEU A 362 21.26 -17.08 23.28
N LEU A 363 22.14 -16.64 22.39
CA LEU A 363 23.58 -16.87 22.53
C LEU A 363 24.16 -16.25 23.81
N PRO A 364 23.87 -14.97 24.13
CA PRO A 364 24.26 -14.37 25.40
C PRO A 364 23.72 -15.12 26.62
N ALA A 365 22.46 -15.56 26.59
CA ALA A 365 21.88 -16.33 27.69
C ALA A 365 22.61 -17.66 27.92
N ILE A 366 22.96 -18.38 26.85
CA ILE A 366 23.76 -19.61 26.92
C ILE A 366 25.13 -19.32 27.51
N GLN A 367 25.79 -18.23 27.10
CA GLN A 367 27.09 -17.81 27.67
C GLN A 367 26.97 -17.55 29.17
N ALA A 368 25.92 -16.81 29.60
CA ALA A 368 25.66 -16.56 31.02
C ALA A 368 25.38 -17.84 31.81
N MET A 369 24.64 -18.79 31.23
CA MET A 369 24.38 -20.09 31.88
C MET A 369 25.66 -20.94 32.08
N ARG A 370 26.61 -20.84 31.14
CA ARG A 370 27.87 -21.62 31.18
C ARG A 370 28.97 -20.98 32.02
N LEU A 371 28.81 -19.77 32.53
CA LEU A 371 29.76 -19.08 33.40
C LEU A 371 30.10 -19.93 34.64
N GLN A 372 31.40 -20.23 34.86
CA GLN A 372 31.93 -20.91 36.06
C GLN A 372 32.24 -19.89 37.15
N VAL A 373 31.62 -20.07 38.34
CA VAL A 373 31.71 -19.14 39.47
C VAL A 373 33.20 -18.96 39.91
N ALA A 374 33.94 -20.04 40.00
CA ALA A 374 35.35 -20.00 40.44
C ALA A 374 36.27 -19.17 39.53
N THR A 375 36.06 -19.24 38.20
CA THR A 375 36.88 -18.52 37.21
C THR A 375 36.48 -17.05 37.12
N ALA A 376 35.19 -16.75 37.33
CA ALA A 376 34.65 -15.41 37.24
C ALA A 376 35.04 -14.55 38.44
N LEU A 377 35.07 -15.11 39.65
CA LEU A 377 35.48 -14.40 40.89
C LEU A 377 37.00 -14.19 40.96
N ARG A 378 37.81 -14.98 40.25
CA ARG A 378 39.29 -14.82 40.23
C ARG A 378 39.75 -13.69 39.29
N ARG A 379 38.89 -13.21 38.38
CA ARG A 379 39.16 -12.13 37.44
C ARG A 379 38.55 -10.79 37.86
N ALA A 380 37.82 -10.75 38.98
CA ALA A 380 37.30 -9.55 39.61
C ALA A 380 38.33 -9.04 40.65
#